data_144d158a63477b4a9d339738e8929e53
#
_entry.id   144d158a63477b4a9d339738e8929e53
#
_cell.length_a   1.000
_cell.length_b   1.000
_cell.length_c   1.000
_cell.angle_alpha   90.00
_cell.angle_beta   90.00
_cell.angle_gamma   90.00
#
_symmetry.space_group_name_H-M   'P 1'
#
loop_
_entity.id
_entity.type
_entity.pdbx_description
1 polymer ?
#
loop_
_entity_poly.entity_id
_entity_poly.type
_entity_poly.pdbx_seq_one_letter_code
_entity_poly.pdbx_strand_id
1 'polypeptide(L)'
;MRILAVSRAEQFSPNSVERDRAIFQAVTDRLQRQGHEIRLVSEDCLDTQEPVSHPDMILTMARKPETLRWLESFGVDCINSPEGIRRCARSCLAVVMEHIGTPVPPKEGSDGYWLKRGDAAAQTVDDVVYLSDRQQLATAIQAMRSRGIIDYVVSAHVVGDLVKFYGVGQGDLFRWYYPTDDGQTKFGDEHHNGTAHHYRFQENALQHEVQRLAAAVGVDVYGGDAIIRADGSFCLIDFNDWPSFSRCRDAAADAIVSLVNRPHVKS
;
A
#
# COMPACT_ATOMS: atom_id res chain seq x y z
N MET A 1 7.53 26.05 -4.32
CA MET A 1 7.82 25.37 -3.05
C MET A 1 9.08 24.53 -3.22
N ARG A 2 9.85 24.36 -2.14
CA ARG A 2 10.95 23.41 -2.05
C ARG A 2 10.38 22.09 -1.53
N ILE A 3 10.45 21.06 -2.33
CA ILE A 3 9.88 19.75 -2.02
C ILE A 3 11.01 18.73 -1.86
N LEU A 4 11.06 18.08 -0.69
CA LEU A 4 11.92 16.95 -0.47
C LEU A 4 11.16 15.68 -0.91
N ALA A 5 11.68 14.98 -1.90
CA ALA A 5 11.10 13.76 -2.42
C ALA A 5 11.99 12.56 -2.09
N VAL A 6 11.51 11.63 -1.26
CA VAL A 6 12.26 10.45 -0.81
C VAL A 6 11.66 9.19 -1.41
N SER A 7 12.38 8.57 -2.35
CA SER A 7 11.94 7.32 -2.96
C SER A 7 12.21 6.13 -2.03
N ARG A 8 11.44 5.05 -2.22
CA ARG A 8 11.51 3.81 -1.43
C ARG A 8 12.85 3.10 -1.61
N ALA A 9 13.39 2.52 -0.54
CA ALA A 9 14.51 1.61 -0.59
C ALA A 9 14.15 0.32 -1.37
N GLU A 10 15.07 -0.20 -2.17
CA GLU A 10 14.82 -1.32 -3.09
C GLU A 10 14.33 -2.59 -2.39
N GLN A 11 14.80 -2.85 -1.17
CA GLN A 11 14.35 -3.98 -0.36
C GLN A 11 12.84 -4.01 -0.08
N PHE A 12 12.16 -2.86 -0.14
CA PHE A 12 10.71 -2.74 0.06
C PHE A 12 9.92 -2.74 -1.26
N SER A 13 10.59 -2.93 -2.39
CA SER A 13 9.99 -2.98 -3.74
C SER A 13 10.30 -4.29 -4.49
N PRO A 14 10.18 -5.47 -3.86
CA PRO A 14 10.53 -6.72 -4.53
C PRO A 14 9.71 -6.87 -5.83
N ASN A 15 10.39 -7.14 -6.95
CA ASN A 15 9.84 -7.24 -8.31
C ASN A 15 9.07 -5.99 -8.79
N SER A 16 9.26 -4.82 -8.15
CA SER A 16 8.52 -3.59 -8.46
C SER A 16 9.36 -2.32 -8.51
N VAL A 17 10.68 -2.40 -8.33
CA VAL A 17 11.59 -1.24 -8.24
C VAL A 17 11.36 -0.24 -9.40
N GLU A 18 11.39 -0.73 -10.64
CA GLU A 18 11.20 0.13 -11.81
C GLU A 18 9.79 0.74 -11.89
N ARG A 19 8.77 0.00 -11.46
CA ARG A 19 7.39 0.48 -11.45
C ARG A 19 7.16 1.55 -10.39
N ASP A 20 7.73 1.36 -9.20
CA ASP A 20 7.66 2.32 -8.10
C ASP A 20 8.48 3.58 -8.43
N ARG A 21 9.67 3.41 -9.02
CA ARG A 21 10.47 4.53 -9.54
C ARG A 21 9.72 5.33 -10.59
N ALA A 22 9.03 4.66 -11.51
CA ALA A 22 8.34 5.30 -12.61
C ALA A 22 7.16 6.18 -12.17
N ILE A 23 6.35 5.78 -11.17
CA ILE A 23 5.30 6.66 -10.65
C ILE A 23 5.90 7.85 -9.91
N PHE A 24 6.91 7.62 -9.07
CA PHE A 24 7.52 8.70 -8.28
C PHE A 24 8.18 9.73 -9.18
N GLN A 25 8.90 9.29 -10.22
CA GLN A 25 9.50 10.16 -11.25
C GLN A 25 8.40 10.93 -12.02
N ALA A 26 7.31 10.26 -12.40
CA ALA A 26 6.21 10.91 -13.11
C ALA A 26 5.58 12.07 -12.30
N VAL A 27 5.50 11.93 -10.97
CA VAL A 27 5.02 12.98 -10.07
C VAL A 27 6.04 14.11 -9.96
N THR A 28 7.30 13.78 -9.66
CA THR A 28 8.35 14.80 -9.45
C THR A 28 8.62 15.61 -10.71
N ASP A 29 8.63 15.00 -11.90
CA ASP A 29 8.79 15.70 -13.18
C ASP A 29 7.65 16.70 -13.45
N ARG A 30 6.41 16.35 -13.09
CA ARG A 30 5.26 17.24 -13.24
C ARG A 30 5.37 18.44 -12.31
N LEU A 31 5.76 18.21 -11.05
CA LEU A 31 5.97 19.28 -10.08
C LEU A 31 7.11 20.20 -10.48
N GLN A 32 8.22 19.68 -11.00
CA GLN A 32 9.32 20.51 -11.54
C GLN A 32 8.87 21.38 -12.71
N ARG A 33 8.08 20.82 -13.64
CA ARG A 33 7.51 21.60 -14.76
C ARG A 33 6.54 22.71 -14.31
N GLN A 34 5.97 22.59 -13.13
CA GLN A 34 5.14 23.63 -12.49
C GLN A 34 5.96 24.66 -11.68
N GLY A 35 7.30 24.57 -11.71
CA GLY A 35 8.19 25.52 -11.05
C GLY A 35 8.48 25.21 -9.57
N HIS A 36 8.19 23.99 -9.09
CA HIS A 36 8.63 23.56 -7.77
C HIS A 36 10.11 23.14 -7.82
N GLU A 37 10.85 23.46 -6.77
CA GLU A 37 12.21 22.99 -6.57
C GLU A 37 12.17 21.61 -5.89
N ILE A 38 12.61 20.56 -6.61
CA ILE A 38 12.54 19.18 -6.12
C ILE A 38 13.94 18.69 -5.76
N ARG A 39 14.14 18.30 -4.50
CA ARG A 39 15.29 17.50 -4.07
C ARG A 39 14.86 16.03 -4.01
N LEU A 40 15.23 15.27 -5.02
CA LEU A 40 14.96 13.83 -5.09
C LEU A 40 16.12 13.05 -4.47
N VAL A 41 15.81 12.18 -3.50
CA VAL A 41 16.77 11.33 -2.78
C VAL A 41 16.21 9.91 -2.70
N SER A 42 17.06 8.89 -2.89
CA SER A 42 16.70 7.52 -2.56
C SER A 42 16.91 7.24 -1.09
N GLU A 43 15.97 6.54 -0.45
CA GLU A 43 16.09 6.09 0.94
C GLU A 43 17.35 5.23 1.18
N ASP A 44 17.85 4.52 0.15
CA ASP A 44 19.09 3.73 0.25
C ASP A 44 20.35 4.59 0.28
N CYS A 45 20.28 5.81 -0.28
CA CYS A 45 21.40 6.75 -0.35
C CYS A 45 21.26 7.91 0.65
N LEU A 46 20.20 7.88 1.48
CA LEU A 46 19.91 8.97 2.40
C LEU A 46 20.87 8.95 3.58
N ASP A 47 21.67 10.01 3.72
CA ASP A 47 22.39 10.32 4.96
C ASP A 47 21.58 11.33 5.79
N THR A 48 20.98 10.87 6.89
CA THR A 48 20.19 11.71 7.78
C THR A 48 21.02 12.69 8.61
N GLN A 49 22.36 12.58 8.56
CA GLN A 49 23.28 13.50 9.19
C GLN A 49 23.69 14.67 8.28
N GLU A 50 23.51 14.54 6.96
CA GLU A 50 23.75 15.63 6.04
C GLU A 50 22.73 16.77 6.23
N PRO A 51 23.18 18.04 6.30
CA PRO A 51 22.29 19.18 6.36
C PRO A 51 21.40 19.26 5.11
N VAL A 52 20.11 19.24 5.29
CA VAL A 52 19.12 19.45 4.24
C VAL A 52 18.45 20.81 4.46
N SER A 53 18.37 21.63 3.42
CA SER A 53 17.59 22.86 3.46
C SER A 53 16.15 22.52 3.84
N HIS A 54 15.57 23.26 4.78
CA HIS A 54 14.22 22.98 5.30
C HIS A 54 13.21 23.00 4.14
N PRO A 55 12.52 21.88 3.86
CA PRO A 55 11.53 21.80 2.78
C PRO A 55 10.24 22.54 3.19
N ASP A 56 9.46 22.94 2.19
CA ASP A 56 8.11 23.45 2.41
C ASP A 56 7.09 22.29 2.47
N MET A 57 7.42 21.14 1.87
CA MET A 57 6.63 19.91 1.83
C MET A 57 7.52 18.70 1.59
N ILE A 58 7.04 17.53 1.99
CA ILE A 58 7.70 16.24 1.77
C ILE A 58 6.79 15.31 0.97
N LEU A 59 7.35 14.65 -0.06
CA LEU A 59 6.77 13.49 -0.70
C LEU A 59 7.60 12.27 -0.32
N THR A 60 6.98 11.21 0.20
CA THR A 60 7.79 10.07 0.63
C THR A 60 7.14 8.73 0.37
N MET A 61 7.96 7.82 -0.16
CA MET A 61 7.71 6.39 -0.24
C MET A 61 8.59 5.62 0.77
N ALA A 62 9.31 6.31 1.65
CA ALA A 62 10.24 5.72 2.62
C ALA A 62 9.53 4.79 3.61
N ARG A 63 10.25 3.79 4.13
CA ARG A 63 9.73 2.80 5.08
C ARG A 63 10.65 2.50 6.25
N LYS A 64 11.94 2.89 6.18
CA LYS A 64 12.88 2.68 7.28
C LYS A 64 12.46 3.54 8.49
N PRO A 65 12.41 2.96 9.69
CA PRO A 65 11.97 3.71 10.89
C PRO A 65 12.81 4.97 11.17
N GLU A 66 14.11 4.90 10.93
CA GLU A 66 15.03 6.04 11.06
C GLU A 66 14.72 7.14 10.07
N THR A 67 14.44 6.80 8.80
CA THR A 67 14.06 7.77 7.77
C THR A 67 12.73 8.45 8.12
N LEU A 68 11.72 7.68 8.56
CA LEU A 68 10.43 8.23 8.93
C LEU A 68 10.54 9.22 10.12
N ARG A 69 11.35 8.89 11.15
CA ARG A 69 11.61 9.81 12.27
C ARG A 69 12.33 11.08 11.82
N TRP A 70 13.29 10.94 10.90
CA TRP A 70 13.99 12.10 10.34
C TRP A 70 13.06 13.01 9.54
N LEU A 71 12.17 12.44 8.74
CA LEU A 71 11.17 13.22 7.99
C LEU A 71 10.20 13.96 8.92
N GLU A 72 9.78 13.35 10.02
CA GLU A 72 8.93 13.99 11.03
C GLU A 72 9.60 15.19 11.70
N SER A 73 10.92 15.17 11.83
CA SER A 73 11.66 16.26 12.48
C SER A 73 11.57 17.60 11.74
N PHE A 74 11.19 17.61 10.47
CA PHE A 74 10.96 18.85 9.72
C PHE A 74 9.66 19.57 10.11
N GLY A 75 8.67 18.87 10.64
CA GLY A 75 7.40 19.48 11.07
C GLY A 75 6.59 20.10 9.93
N VAL A 76 6.72 19.57 8.72
CA VAL A 76 6.01 20.02 7.51
C VAL A 76 5.08 18.92 6.99
N ASP A 77 4.16 19.30 6.13
CA ASP A 77 3.22 18.36 5.52
C ASP A 77 3.94 17.29 4.70
N CYS A 78 3.52 16.04 4.90
CA CYS A 78 4.05 14.85 4.21
C CYS A 78 2.95 14.11 3.45
N ILE A 79 3.21 13.74 2.23
CA ILE A 79 2.40 12.81 1.42
C ILE A 79 3.24 11.55 1.14
N ASN A 80 2.95 10.37 1.71
CA ASN A 80 2.02 10.12 2.83
C ASN A 80 2.67 10.51 4.16
N SER A 81 1.85 10.65 5.19
CA SER A 81 2.38 10.94 6.53
C SER A 81 3.23 9.77 7.04
N PRO A 82 4.34 10.01 7.75
CA PRO A 82 5.16 8.95 8.34
C PRO A 82 4.37 8.02 9.26
N GLU A 83 3.43 8.55 10.03
CA GLU A 83 2.56 7.75 10.88
C GLU A 83 1.61 6.88 10.06
N GLY A 84 1.01 7.40 8.98
CA GLY A 84 0.19 6.64 8.06
C GLY A 84 0.96 5.49 7.41
N ILE A 85 2.22 5.73 7.01
CA ILE A 85 3.09 4.68 6.48
C ILE A 85 3.34 3.58 7.51
N ARG A 86 3.61 3.91 8.78
CA ARG A 86 3.75 2.90 9.86
C ARG A 86 2.48 2.09 10.06
N ARG A 87 1.31 2.75 10.01
CA ARG A 87 0.00 2.07 10.13
C ARG A 87 -0.32 1.14 8.96
N CYS A 88 0.36 1.27 7.83
CA CYS A 88 0.28 0.32 6.73
C CYS A 88 1.03 -1.00 6.99
N ALA A 89 1.84 -1.13 8.07
CA ALA A 89 2.33 -2.44 8.50
C ALA A 89 1.14 -3.34 8.86
N ARG A 90 1.14 -4.61 8.38
CA ARG A 90 -0.08 -5.44 8.39
C ARG A 90 -0.71 -5.63 9.76
N SER A 91 0.08 -5.78 10.81
CA SER A 91 -0.45 -5.93 12.16
C SER A 91 -1.09 -4.65 12.66
N CYS A 92 -0.49 -3.49 12.40
CA CYS A 92 -1.08 -2.19 12.74
C CYS A 92 -2.35 -1.94 11.90
N LEU A 93 -2.29 -2.23 10.60
CA LEU A 93 -3.41 -2.11 9.69
C LEU A 93 -4.61 -2.97 10.13
N ALA A 94 -4.36 -4.22 10.56
CA ALA A 94 -5.41 -5.12 11.05
C ALA A 94 -6.15 -4.52 12.26
N VAL A 95 -5.45 -3.86 13.17
CA VAL A 95 -6.05 -3.16 14.32
C VAL A 95 -6.91 -1.97 13.86
N VAL A 96 -6.42 -1.18 12.90
CA VAL A 96 -7.20 -0.06 12.33
C VAL A 96 -8.47 -0.58 11.65
N MET A 97 -8.34 -1.60 10.80
CA MET A 97 -9.47 -2.22 10.09
C MET A 97 -10.53 -2.77 11.06
N GLU A 98 -10.10 -3.45 12.12
CA GLU A 98 -11.00 -3.97 13.16
C GLU A 98 -11.72 -2.83 13.89
N HIS A 99 -10.98 -1.78 14.27
CA HIS A 99 -11.53 -0.63 14.99
C HIS A 99 -12.62 0.09 14.21
N ILE A 100 -12.42 0.29 12.91
CA ILE A 100 -13.40 0.97 12.05
C ILE A 100 -14.42 0.02 11.43
N GLY A 101 -14.32 -1.31 11.67
CA GLY A 101 -15.25 -2.31 11.13
C GLY A 101 -15.15 -2.52 9.62
N THR A 102 -13.94 -2.43 9.05
CA THR A 102 -13.69 -2.74 7.62
C THR A 102 -14.02 -4.20 7.34
N PRO A 103 -14.74 -4.51 6.23
CA PRO A 103 -14.93 -5.89 5.82
C PRO A 103 -13.59 -6.56 5.49
N VAL A 104 -13.20 -7.55 6.29
CA VAL A 104 -11.97 -8.33 6.12
C VAL A 104 -12.28 -9.83 6.06
N PRO A 105 -11.38 -10.68 5.55
CA PRO A 105 -11.54 -12.12 5.65
C PRO A 105 -11.69 -12.58 7.11
N PRO A 106 -12.50 -13.60 7.38
CA PRO A 106 -12.59 -14.18 8.72
C PRO A 106 -11.26 -14.82 9.13
N LYS A 107 -11.06 -15.02 10.45
CA LYS A 107 -9.87 -15.72 10.96
C LYS A 107 -9.91 -17.23 10.70
N GLU A 108 -11.11 -17.78 10.50
CA GLU A 108 -11.38 -19.19 10.31
C GLU A 108 -12.17 -19.43 9.02
N GLY A 109 -11.87 -20.52 8.31
CA GLY A 109 -12.53 -20.92 7.08
C GLY A 109 -12.21 -22.35 6.68
N SER A 110 -12.90 -22.83 5.63
CA SER A 110 -12.76 -24.19 5.07
C SER A 110 -11.82 -24.24 3.83
N ASP A 111 -11.57 -23.11 3.20
CA ASP A 111 -10.91 -23.03 1.89
C ASP A 111 -9.42 -22.70 1.99
N GLY A 112 -8.83 -22.91 3.16
CA GLY A 112 -7.44 -22.64 3.46
C GLY A 112 -7.20 -21.32 4.18
N TYR A 113 -5.91 -20.98 4.32
CA TYR A 113 -5.44 -19.85 5.11
C TYR A 113 -4.34 -19.07 4.39
N TRP A 114 -4.27 -17.79 4.68
CA TRP A 114 -3.14 -16.94 4.37
C TRP A 114 -2.38 -16.60 5.63
N LEU A 115 -1.10 -16.91 5.64
CA LEU A 115 -0.15 -16.45 6.65
C LEU A 115 0.70 -15.34 6.03
N LYS A 116 0.68 -14.15 6.64
CA LYS A 116 1.37 -12.96 6.12
C LYS A 116 2.24 -12.37 7.22
N ARG A 117 3.48 -11.98 6.89
CA ARG A 117 4.35 -11.18 7.76
C ARG A 117 3.62 -9.91 8.20
N GLY A 118 3.66 -9.59 9.50
CA GLY A 118 2.89 -8.52 10.13
C GLY A 118 3.65 -7.20 10.26
N ASP A 119 4.93 -7.26 10.63
CA ASP A 119 5.76 -6.10 10.98
C ASP A 119 6.18 -5.23 9.78
N ALA A 120 6.14 -5.77 8.57
CA ALA A 120 6.56 -5.09 7.35
C ALA A 120 5.81 -5.60 6.11
N ALA A 121 5.97 -4.89 4.99
CA ALA A 121 5.58 -5.43 3.68
C ALA A 121 6.41 -6.67 3.35
N ALA A 122 5.85 -7.58 2.51
CA ALA A 122 6.54 -8.77 2.05
C ALA A 122 7.86 -8.41 1.35
N GLN A 123 8.95 -9.00 1.79
CA GLN A 123 10.30 -8.85 1.21
C GLN A 123 10.68 -10.08 0.39
N THR A 124 10.11 -11.23 0.72
CA THR A 124 10.31 -12.49 0.01
C THR A 124 8.98 -13.17 -0.27
N VAL A 125 8.96 -14.18 -1.13
CA VAL A 125 7.76 -15.00 -1.40
C VAL A 125 7.25 -15.72 -0.14
N ASP A 126 8.16 -16.07 0.78
CA ASP A 126 7.80 -16.77 2.03
C ASP A 126 7.20 -15.86 3.11
N ASP A 127 7.07 -14.56 2.84
CA ASP A 127 6.44 -13.61 3.76
C ASP A 127 4.91 -13.52 3.56
N VAL A 128 4.39 -14.14 2.49
CA VAL A 128 2.96 -14.32 2.22
C VAL A 128 2.76 -15.74 1.69
N VAL A 129 2.10 -16.60 2.44
CA VAL A 129 1.97 -18.02 2.10
C VAL A 129 0.51 -18.46 2.19
N TYR A 130 0.03 -19.12 1.13
CA TYR A 130 -1.23 -19.86 1.15
C TYR A 130 -1.01 -21.27 1.72
N LEU A 131 -1.94 -21.72 2.54
CA LEU A 131 -1.90 -23.00 3.25
C LEU A 131 -3.28 -23.65 3.20
N SER A 132 -3.35 -24.92 2.78
CA SER A 132 -4.62 -25.59 2.55
C SER A 132 -5.37 -25.95 3.84
N ASP A 133 -4.66 -26.05 4.97
CA ASP A 133 -5.23 -26.51 6.23
C ASP A 133 -4.47 -25.97 7.46
N ARG A 134 -5.02 -26.23 8.65
CA ARG A 134 -4.44 -25.78 9.93
C ARG A 134 -3.12 -26.47 10.29
N GLN A 135 -2.86 -27.67 9.80
CA GLN A 135 -1.62 -28.36 10.12
C GLN A 135 -0.45 -27.71 9.37
N GLN A 136 -0.67 -27.39 8.10
CA GLN A 136 0.30 -26.61 7.31
C GLN A 136 0.50 -25.22 7.90
N LEU A 137 -0.56 -24.56 8.38
CA LEU A 137 -0.48 -23.25 9.05
C LEU A 137 0.46 -23.31 10.27
N ALA A 138 0.31 -24.32 11.13
CA ALA A 138 1.19 -24.48 12.30
C ALA A 138 2.64 -24.64 11.90
N THR A 139 2.92 -25.41 10.86
CA THR A 139 4.28 -25.62 10.32
C THR A 139 4.85 -24.34 9.74
N ALA A 140 4.08 -23.59 8.97
CA ALA A 140 4.50 -22.33 8.36
C ALA A 140 4.78 -21.25 9.41
N ILE A 141 3.99 -21.17 10.48
CA ILE A 141 4.27 -20.27 11.62
C ILE A 141 5.62 -20.60 12.26
N GLN A 142 5.95 -21.87 12.44
CA GLN A 142 7.27 -22.27 12.96
C GLN A 142 8.39 -21.83 12.01
N ALA A 143 8.20 -21.99 10.70
CA ALA A 143 9.17 -21.55 9.70
C ALA A 143 9.37 -20.02 9.71
N MET A 144 8.32 -19.22 9.86
CA MET A 144 8.43 -17.76 10.04
C MET A 144 9.23 -17.42 11.29
N ARG A 145 8.91 -18.06 12.42
CA ARG A 145 9.62 -17.85 13.70
C ARG A 145 11.10 -18.20 13.60
N SER A 146 11.48 -19.27 12.91
CA SER A 146 12.88 -19.64 12.71
C SER A 146 13.68 -18.61 11.89
N ARG A 147 12.98 -17.80 11.07
CA ARG A 147 13.56 -16.64 10.37
C ARG A 147 13.57 -15.36 11.24
N GLY A 148 13.13 -15.43 12.50
CA GLY A 148 13.03 -14.28 13.40
C GLY A 148 11.75 -13.44 13.23
N ILE A 149 10.80 -13.87 12.39
CA ILE A 149 9.53 -13.19 12.17
C ILE A 149 8.53 -13.68 13.21
N ILE A 150 8.29 -12.88 14.25
CA ILE A 150 7.37 -13.20 15.35
C ILE A 150 6.03 -12.50 15.21
N ASP A 151 5.96 -11.47 14.38
CA ASP A 151 4.76 -10.71 14.09
C ASP A 151 4.18 -11.15 12.74
N TYR A 152 2.98 -11.71 12.75
CA TYR A 152 2.30 -12.23 11.57
C TYR A 152 0.77 -12.10 11.71
N VAL A 153 0.10 -12.03 10.57
CA VAL A 153 -1.36 -12.03 10.47
C VAL A 153 -1.84 -13.28 9.76
N VAL A 154 -2.88 -13.90 10.31
CA VAL A 154 -3.56 -15.05 9.71
C VAL A 154 -4.97 -14.65 9.32
N SER A 155 -5.39 -15.04 8.13
CA SER A 155 -6.78 -14.91 7.67
C SER A 155 -7.19 -16.15 6.88
N ALA A 156 -8.47 -16.49 6.89
CA ALA A 156 -8.99 -17.51 6.00
C ALA A 156 -8.90 -17.07 4.53
N HIS A 157 -8.72 -18.03 3.64
CA HIS A 157 -8.90 -17.77 2.21
C HIS A 157 -10.37 -17.49 1.92
N VAL A 158 -10.63 -16.50 1.10
CA VAL A 158 -11.97 -16.13 0.64
C VAL A 158 -12.05 -16.38 -0.86
N VAL A 159 -12.98 -17.23 -1.26
CA VAL A 159 -13.26 -17.51 -2.67
C VAL A 159 -14.03 -16.35 -3.28
N GLY A 160 -13.58 -15.89 -4.45
CA GLY A 160 -14.19 -14.78 -5.19
C GLY A 160 -13.24 -14.15 -6.20
N ASP A 161 -13.68 -13.10 -6.85
CA ASP A 161 -12.88 -12.37 -7.82
C ASP A 161 -11.90 -11.44 -7.11
N LEU A 162 -10.61 -11.61 -7.36
CA LEU A 162 -9.61 -10.67 -6.89
C LEU A 162 -9.67 -9.38 -7.72
N VAL A 163 -9.78 -8.24 -7.07
CA VAL A 163 -9.63 -6.92 -7.67
C VAL A 163 -8.50 -6.15 -6.99
N LYS A 164 -7.71 -5.45 -7.78
CA LYS A 164 -6.73 -4.47 -7.30
C LYS A 164 -7.33 -3.07 -7.38
N PHE A 165 -7.16 -2.27 -6.34
CA PHE A 165 -7.61 -0.89 -6.34
C PHE A 165 -6.46 0.08 -6.09
N TYR A 166 -6.63 1.30 -6.59
CA TYR A 166 -5.73 2.42 -6.42
C TYR A 166 -6.53 3.68 -6.09
N GLY A 167 -6.03 4.49 -5.16
CA GLY A 167 -6.66 5.73 -4.77
C GLY A 167 -5.68 6.85 -4.48
N VAL A 168 -6.14 8.09 -4.71
CA VAL A 168 -5.45 9.32 -4.33
C VAL A 168 -6.47 10.26 -3.69
N GLY A 169 -6.12 10.82 -2.53
CA GLY A 169 -6.95 11.72 -1.77
C GLY A 169 -8.31 11.12 -1.39
N GLN A 170 -9.27 11.97 -1.10
CA GLN A 170 -10.64 11.58 -0.74
C GLN A 170 -11.58 11.56 -1.97
N GLY A 171 -11.06 11.13 -3.13
CA GLY A 171 -11.84 11.00 -4.36
C GLY A 171 -11.22 11.62 -5.60
N ASP A 172 -9.99 12.11 -5.52
CA ASP A 172 -9.26 12.67 -6.66
C ASP A 172 -9.00 11.63 -7.75
N LEU A 173 -8.71 10.41 -7.29
CA LEU A 173 -8.61 9.23 -8.14
C LEU A 173 -9.11 8.03 -7.36
N PHE A 174 -9.94 7.21 -7.99
CA PHE A 174 -10.18 5.83 -7.62
C PHE A 174 -10.26 4.98 -8.89
N ARG A 175 -9.51 3.88 -8.92
CA ARG A 175 -9.50 2.90 -10.03
C ARG A 175 -9.38 1.50 -9.44
N TRP A 176 -10.03 0.54 -10.10
CA TRP A 176 -9.90 -0.86 -9.76
C TRP A 176 -9.78 -1.73 -11.02
N TYR A 177 -9.20 -2.90 -10.89
CA TYR A 177 -8.87 -3.79 -12.02
C TYR A 177 -8.89 -5.24 -11.57
N TYR A 178 -9.23 -6.13 -12.50
CA TYR A 178 -9.00 -7.56 -12.35
C TYR A 178 -7.56 -7.88 -12.80
N PRO A 179 -6.67 -8.35 -11.91
CA PRO A 179 -5.28 -8.65 -12.29
C PRO A 179 -5.19 -9.81 -13.28
N THR A 180 -6.16 -10.73 -13.27
CA THR A 180 -6.20 -11.89 -14.17
C THR A 180 -6.53 -11.56 -15.63
N ASP A 181 -7.12 -10.40 -15.91
CA ASP A 181 -7.52 -10.02 -17.26
C ASP A 181 -6.32 -9.73 -18.18
N ASP A 182 -5.19 -9.34 -17.64
CA ASP A 182 -3.97 -9.03 -18.41
C ASP A 182 -2.73 -9.83 -17.95
N GLY A 183 -2.89 -10.77 -17.02
CA GLY A 183 -1.82 -11.64 -16.52
C GLY A 183 -0.72 -10.94 -15.72
N GLN A 184 -0.92 -9.68 -15.30
CA GLN A 184 0.06 -8.95 -14.49
C GLN A 184 -0.05 -9.31 -13.01
N THR A 185 0.78 -10.25 -12.56
CA THR A 185 0.88 -10.67 -11.16
C THR A 185 2.20 -10.21 -10.54
N LYS A 186 2.26 -10.04 -9.21
CA LYS A 186 3.48 -9.66 -8.51
C LYS A 186 4.27 -10.89 -8.04
N PHE A 187 3.60 -11.84 -7.40
CA PHE A 187 4.19 -13.07 -6.84
C PHE A 187 3.51 -14.35 -7.34
N GLY A 188 2.49 -14.24 -8.18
CA GLY A 188 1.73 -15.39 -8.68
C GLY A 188 0.63 -15.90 -7.76
N ASP A 189 0.48 -15.33 -6.58
CA ASP A 189 -0.53 -15.77 -5.59
C ASP A 189 -1.97 -15.47 -6.02
N GLU A 190 -2.14 -14.56 -6.97
CA GLU A 190 -3.43 -14.18 -7.54
C GLU A 190 -4.17 -15.35 -8.18
N HIS A 191 -3.44 -16.39 -8.62
CA HIS A 191 -4.05 -17.59 -9.24
C HIS A 191 -4.86 -18.45 -8.27
N HIS A 192 -4.69 -18.32 -6.94
CA HIS A 192 -5.49 -19.07 -5.97
C HIS A 192 -6.99 -18.76 -6.04
N ASN A 193 -7.37 -17.57 -6.52
CA ASN A 193 -8.76 -17.23 -6.78
C ASN A 193 -9.20 -17.55 -8.22
N GLY A 194 -8.29 -18.01 -9.08
CA GLY A 194 -8.57 -18.37 -10.47
C GLY A 194 -8.85 -17.17 -11.38
N THR A 195 -9.46 -17.46 -12.53
CA THR A 195 -9.92 -16.42 -13.48
C THR A 195 -11.13 -15.71 -12.91
N ALA A 196 -11.18 -14.38 -13.06
CA ALA A 196 -12.31 -13.59 -12.58
C ALA A 196 -13.62 -13.99 -13.28
N HIS A 197 -14.69 -14.14 -12.49
CA HIS A 197 -16.05 -14.39 -12.97
C HIS A 197 -16.80 -13.10 -13.28
N HIS A 198 -16.18 -11.94 -12.94
CA HIS A 198 -16.76 -10.61 -13.09
C HIS A 198 -18.09 -10.46 -12.30
N TYR A 199 -18.10 -10.91 -11.05
CA TYR A 199 -19.25 -10.75 -10.17
C TYR A 199 -19.62 -9.27 -10.03
N ARG A 200 -20.93 -9.00 -10.12
CA ARG A 200 -21.45 -7.64 -9.94
C ARG A 200 -21.31 -7.21 -8.47
N PHE A 201 -20.83 -6.01 -8.25
CA PHE A 201 -20.72 -5.42 -6.91
C PHE A 201 -20.97 -3.90 -6.97
N GLN A 202 -21.12 -3.29 -5.81
CA GLN A 202 -21.30 -1.85 -5.69
C GLN A 202 -19.94 -1.14 -5.66
N GLU A 203 -19.46 -0.66 -6.81
CA GLU A 203 -18.16 0.02 -6.91
C GLU A 203 -18.03 1.21 -5.97
N ASN A 204 -19.10 2.03 -5.84
CA ASN A 204 -19.12 3.16 -4.92
C ASN A 204 -19.00 2.74 -3.45
N ALA A 205 -19.51 1.55 -3.08
CA ALA A 205 -19.37 1.03 -1.73
C ALA A 205 -17.92 0.62 -1.46
N LEU A 206 -17.25 -0.03 -2.41
CA LEU A 206 -15.82 -0.35 -2.31
C LEU A 206 -15.00 0.95 -2.22
N GLN A 207 -15.24 1.92 -3.09
CA GLN A 207 -14.55 3.21 -3.07
C GLN A 207 -14.71 3.92 -1.72
N HIS A 208 -15.92 4.02 -1.22
CA HIS A 208 -16.20 4.67 0.07
C HIS A 208 -15.50 3.96 1.23
N GLU A 209 -15.54 2.63 1.25
CA GLU A 209 -14.86 1.85 2.30
C GLU A 209 -13.34 2.04 2.27
N VAL A 210 -12.74 2.01 1.08
CA VAL A 210 -11.29 2.21 0.90
C VAL A 210 -10.88 3.63 1.30
N GLN A 211 -11.67 4.65 0.96
CA GLN A 211 -11.43 6.04 1.37
C GLN A 211 -11.54 6.22 2.89
N ARG A 212 -12.54 5.58 3.52
CA ARG A 212 -12.70 5.57 4.97
C ARG A 212 -11.49 4.94 5.66
N LEU A 213 -11.00 3.82 5.12
CA LEU A 213 -9.78 3.18 5.61
C LEU A 213 -8.55 4.07 5.42
N ALA A 214 -8.36 4.67 4.23
CA ALA A 214 -7.25 5.57 3.96
C ALA A 214 -7.21 6.75 4.94
N ALA A 215 -8.37 7.35 5.23
CA ALA A 215 -8.49 8.42 6.23
C ALA A 215 -8.13 7.95 7.65
N ALA A 216 -8.58 6.76 8.06
CA ALA A 216 -8.28 6.21 9.38
C ALA A 216 -6.80 5.82 9.53
N VAL A 217 -6.17 5.33 8.47
CA VAL A 217 -4.73 5.04 8.42
C VAL A 217 -3.92 6.33 8.38
N GLY A 218 -4.41 7.38 7.72
CA GLY A 218 -3.72 8.66 7.55
C GLY A 218 -2.82 8.69 6.31
N VAL A 219 -3.28 8.09 5.21
CA VAL A 219 -2.56 8.10 3.92
C VAL A 219 -3.44 8.66 2.81
N ASP A 220 -2.83 9.42 1.91
CA ASP A 220 -3.50 10.04 0.77
C ASP A 220 -3.23 9.32 -0.56
N VAL A 221 -2.12 8.60 -0.65
CA VAL A 221 -1.72 7.84 -1.84
C VAL A 221 -1.66 6.38 -1.46
N TYR A 222 -2.61 5.58 -1.94
CA TYR A 222 -2.84 4.23 -1.45
C TYR A 222 -3.32 3.28 -2.55
N GLY A 223 -3.24 1.99 -2.24
CA GLY A 223 -3.80 0.92 -3.05
C GLY A 223 -3.90 -0.36 -2.26
N GLY A 224 -4.48 -1.38 -2.87
CA GLY A 224 -4.64 -2.67 -2.20
C GLY A 224 -5.42 -3.66 -3.04
N ASP A 225 -5.85 -4.71 -2.35
CA ASP A 225 -6.54 -5.82 -2.95
C ASP A 225 -7.85 -6.12 -2.20
N ALA A 226 -8.90 -6.46 -2.94
CA ALA A 226 -10.18 -6.89 -2.39
C ALA A 226 -10.65 -8.17 -3.08
N ILE A 227 -11.45 -8.97 -2.39
CA ILE A 227 -12.16 -10.11 -2.95
C ILE A 227 -13.63 -9.77 -3.10
N ILE A 228 -14.16 -9.90 -4.31
CA ILE A 228 -15.59 -9.75 -4.61
C ILE A 228 -16.23 -11.14 -4.61
N ARG A 229 -17.20 -11.37 -3.75
CA ARG A 229 -17.91 -12.66 -3.69
C ARG A 229 -19.04 -12.72 -4.69
N ALA A 230 -19.55 -13.94 -4.94
CA ALA A 230 -20.65 -14.21 -5.86
C ALA A 230 -21.96 -13.48 -5.51
N ASP A 231 -22.16 -13.11 -4.25
CA ASP A 231 -23.32 -12.33 -3.77
C ASP A 231 -23.14 -10.81 -3.90
N GLY A 232 -22.00 -10.37 -4.44
CA GLY A 232 -21.65 -8.95 -4.61
C GLY A 232 -21.08 -8.30 -3.36
N SER A 233 -20.96 -9.01 -2.23
CA SER A 233 -20.22 -8.52 -1.07
C SER A 233 -18.72 -8.53 -1.32
N PHE A 234 -17.95 -7.75 -0.56
CA PHE A 234 -16.50 -7.72 -0.68
C PHE A 234 -15.79 -7.73 0.67
N CYS A 235 -14.52 -8.08 0.67
CA CYS A 235 -13.62 -7.86 1.80
C CYS A 235 -12.25 -7.39 1.31
N LEU A 236 -11.61 -6.53 2.10
CA LEU A 236 -10.25 -6.04 1.83
C LEU A 236 -9.23 -7.06 2.36
N ILE A 237 -8.28 -7.46 1.52
CA ILE A 237 -7.27 -8.48 1.88
C ILE A 237 -5.86 -7.90 1.93
N ASP A 238 -5.64 -6.72 1.36
CA ASP A 238 -4.40 -5.95 1.47
C ASP A 238 -4.67 -4.45 1.28
N PHE A 239 -3.84 -3.61 1.91
CA PHE A 239 -3.86 -2.16 1.77
C PHE A 239 -2.46 -1.62 2.01
N ASN A 240 -1.98 -0.75 1.11
CA ASN A 240 -0.61 -0.26 1.10
C ASN A 240 -0.55 1.22 0.76
N ASP A 241 0.46 1.89 1.30
CA ASP A 241 0.90 3.21 0.86
C ASP A 241 1.62 3.14 -0.51
N TRP A 242 1.53 4.19 -1.29
CA TRP A 242 2.22 4.38 -2.56
C TRP A 242 2.35 3.11 -3.42
N PRO A 243 1.26 2.62 -4.02
CA PRO A 243 1.33 1.54 -5.00
C PRO A 243 1.99 2.05 -6.30
N SER A 244 2.37 1.13 -7.17
CA SER A 244 3.05 1.47 -8.43
C SER A 244 2.16 2.15 -9.49
N PHE A 245 0.84 2.14 -9.30
CA PHE A 245 -0.15 2.66 -10.26
C PHE A 245 0.10 2.21 -11.72
N SER A 246 0.64 1.01 -11.92
CA SER A 246 1.15 0.56 -13.22
C SER A 246 0.14 0.64 -14.36
N ARG A 247 -1.17 0.58 -14.04
CA ARG A 247 -2.26 0.63 -15.03
C ARG A 247 -2.87 2.03 -15.21
N CYS A 248 -2.58 2.98 -14.34
CA CYS A 248 -3.17 4.32 -14.36
C CYS A 248 -2.15 5.41 -13.95
N ARG A 249 -0.86 5.19 -14.27
CA ARG A 249 0.26 6.03 -13.79
C ARG A 249 0.06 7.51 -14.08
N ASP A 250 -0.32 7.88 -15.28
CA ASP A 250 -0.46 9.30 -15.64
C ASP A 250 -1.60 9.96 -14.87
N ALA A 251 -2.76 9.32 -14.80
CA ALA A 251 -3.89 9.81 -14.03
C ALA A 251 -3.57 9.90 -12.53
N ALA A 252 -2.83 8.93 -11.99
CA ALA A 252 -2.37 8.94 -10.60
C ALA A 252 -1.38 10.08 -10.35
N ALA A 253 -0.40 10.27 -11.24
CA ALA A 253 0.56 11.36 -11.13
C ALA A 253 -0.13 12.72 -11.17
N ASP A 254 -1.10 12.94 -12.05
CA ASP A 254 -1.87 14.18 -12.13
C ASP A 254 -2.70 14.42 -10.86
N ALA A 255 -3.32 13.37 -10.32
CA ALA A 255 -4.08 13.47 -9.06
C ALA A 255 -3.17 13.78 -7.86
N ILE A 256 -1.99 13.15 -7.76
CA ILE A 256 -1.02 13.43 -6.69
C ILE A 256 -0.49 14.86 -6.80
N VAL A 257 -0.17 15.33 -8.00
CA VAL A 257 0.25 16.72 -8.23
C VAL A 257 -0.84 17.70 -7.82
N SER A 258 -2.10 17.41 -8.13
CA SER A 258 -3.24 18.22 -7.70
C SER A 258 -3.37 18.25 -6.18
N LEU A 259 -3.11 17.12 -5.50
CA LEU A 259 -3.12 17.04 -4.05
C LEU A 259 -2.03 17.92 -3.42
N VAL A 260 -0.80 17.89 -3.96
CA VAL A 260 0.35 18.71 -3.53
C VAL A 260 0.04 20.21 -3.65
N ASN A 261 -0.70 20.61 -4.67
CA ASN A 261 -1.01 22.03 -4.93
C ASN A 261 -2.21 22.56 -4.15
N ARG A 262 -2.88 21.75 -3.35
CA ARG A 262 -3.97 22.22 -2.51
C ARG A 262 -3.48 23.16 -1.41
N PRO A 263 -4.27 24.19 -1.07
CA PRO A 263 -3.97 24.96 0.12
C PRO A 263 -4.03 24.05 1.35
N HIS A 264 -2.88 23.83 1.98
CA HIS A 264 -2.84 23.11 3.25
C HIS A 264 -3.40 24.02 4.33
N VAL A 265 -4.56 23.67 4.87
CA VAL A 265 -5.10 24.32 6.06
C VAL A 265 -4.26 23.84 7.23
N LYS A 266 -3.33 24.67 7.70
CA LYS A 266 -2.62 24.40 8.96
C LYS A 266 -3.67 24.24 10.06
N SER A 267 -3.83 23.00 10.54
CA SER A 267 -4.66 22.66 11.71
C SER A 267 -3.97 23.13 13.01
#